data_a46477a2318519663a0eb0afb4ff813d
#
_entry.id   a46477a2318519663a0eb0afb4ff813d
#
_cell.length_a   1.000
_cell.length_b   1.000
_cell.length_c   1.000
_cell.angle_alpha   90.00
_cell.angle_beta   90.00
_cell.angle_gamma   90.00
#
_symmetry.space_group_name_H-M   'P 1'
#
loop_
_entity.id
_entity.type
_entity.pdbx_description
1 polymer ?
#
loop_
_entity_poly.entity_id
_entity_poly.type
_entity_poly.pdbx_seq_one_letter_code
_entity_poly.pdbx_strand_id
1 'polypeptide(L)'
;MDVLGSLGDEKTTSEYQLPKSVMKWVALGLLLTSAVVIAISILSGVTFSDLTKLGYLTFALAAGVAASRLLVQIVRFRVITLGLAGDPRPKLNGLAITRVASEFVSLSTPATSMGVFIRTAWLKGKGIDGGKALSIGYFEVLIETYVGAGLALVAAVYLLTRGAVVIGSAIILVATVLIVGYTVVFIIPALKGFKVPHFVFTLSSYLIGGPRATDLYLRAVVGSLNFSLSARAIVSRRNVPVVVKAVGLTIIEDFLEGAALWIVLNASGLKIDLVSSTLATFGVVAIAEIPVTIGGAGITELTMKSYLTTVYGFSSWAPIVLWRIATYQVLLAITGIVFIFFVRKATRGSNKTPQNTGSEVSVSKAPGSTAAEVLSYH
;
A
#
# COMPACT_ATOMS: atom_id res chain seq x y z
N MET A 1 9.91 8.08 37.72
CA MET A 1 10.65 7.59 36.55
C MET A 1 10.44 6.09 36.30
N ASP A 2 9.83 5.37 37.22
CA ASP A 2 9.69 3.88 37.15
C ASP A 2 8.38 3.36 36.54
N VAL A 3 7.42 4.23 36.19
CA VAL A 3 6.15 3.82 35.52
C VAL A 3 6.36 3.45 34.05
N LEU A 4 7.42 3.95 33.41
CA LEU A 4 7.75 3.60 32.02
C LEU A 4 8.47 2.23 31.90
N GLY A 5 9.07 1.75 32.97
CA GLY A 5 9.77 0.45 33.01
C GLY A 5 8.81 -0.75 33.02
N SER A 6 7.64 -0.61 33.64
CA SER A 6 6.67 -1.71 33.76
C SER A 6 5.79 -1.93 32.54
N LEU A 7 5.73 -0.98 31.60
CA LEU A 7 4.98 -1.11 30.34
C LEU A 7 5.80 -1.77 29.21
N GLY A 8 7.10 -2.00 29.45
CA GLY A 8 8.01 -2.54 28.43
C GLY A 8 8.14 -4.06 28.39
N ASP A 9 7.68 -4.79 29.42
CA ASP A 9 8.01 -6.21 29.61
C ASP A 9 6.86 -7.19 29.30
N GLU A 10 5.78 -6.74 28.69
CA GLU A 10 4.84 -7.67 28.10
C GLU A 10 5.45 -8.28 26.83
N LYS A 11 6.25 -9.34 27.00
CA LYS A 11 6.59 -10.34 25.97
C LYS A 11 5.32 -11.06 25.51
N THR A 12 4.34 -10.32 25.05
CA THR A 12 3.25 -10.88 24.28
C THR A 12 3.75 -11.04 22.84
N THR A 13 4.35 -12.20 22.54
CA THR A 13 4.29 -12.79 21.21
C THR A 13 2.82 -13.04 20.88
N SER A 14 2.01 -11.98 20.76
CA SER A 14 0.67 -12.10 20.26
C SER A 14 0.80 -12.43 18.78
N GLU A 15 0.71 -13.72 18.49
CA GLU A 15 0.59 -14.25 17.14
C GLU A 15 -0.56 -13.53 16.43
N TYR A 16 -0.20 -12.81 15.39
CA TYR A 16 -1.11 -12.01 14.61
C TYR A 16 -1.98 -12.94 13.77
N GLN A 17 -3.13 -13.34 14.29
CA GLN A 17 -4.15 -14.03 13.51
C GLN A 17 -4.90 -13.01 12.67
N LEU A 18 -4.75 -13.11 11.35
CA LEU A 18 -5.59 -12.34 10.44
C LEU A 18 -7.06 -12.73 10.67
N PRO A 19 -7.94 -11.77 10.95
CA PRO A 19 -9.36 -12.07 11.17
C PRO A 19 -9.97 -12.80 9.96
N LYS A 20 -10.80 -13.79 10.19
CA LYS A 20 -11.55 -14.51 9.12
C LYS A 20 -12.33 -13.55 8.20
N SER A 21 -12.68 -12.37 8.70
CA SER A 21 -13.29 -11.28 7.94
C SER A 21 -12.40 -10.78 6.80
N VAL A 22 -11.08 -10.70 6.97
CA VAL A 22 -10.14 -10.24 5.93
C VAL A 22 -10.20 -11.16 4.71
N MET A 23 -10.25 -12.48 4.91
CA MET A 23 -10.37 -13.45 3.81
C MET A 23 -11.65 -13.26 2.99
N LYS A 24 -12.77 -12.93 3.64
CA LYS A 24 -14.05 -12.66 2.96
C LYS A 24 -13.96 -11.38 2.12
N TRP A 25 -13.39 -10.32 2.65
CA TRP A 25 -13.20 -9.05 1.93
C TRP A 25 -12.27 -9.20 0.74
N VAL A 26 -11.22 -9.99 0.89
CA VAL A 26 -10.28 -10.32 -0.19
C VAL A 26 -10.97 -11.11 -1.31
N ALA A 27 -11.74 -12.14 -0.97
CA ALA A 27 -12.50 -12.91 -1.96
C ALA A 27 -13.55 -12.05 -2.67
N LEU A 28 -14.23 -11.18 -1.93
CA LEU A 28 -15.20 -10.23 -2.49
C LEU A 28 -14.51 -9.25 -3.44
N GLY A 29 -13.34 -8.72 -3.08
CA GLY A 29 -12.54 -7.85 -3.92
C GLY A 29 -12.15 -8.50 -5.24
N LEU A 30 -11.67 -9.75 -5.20
CA LEU A 30 -11.37 -10.55 -6.39
C LEU A 30 -12.58 -10.71 -7.31
N LEU A 31 -13.72 -11.09 -6.75
CA LEU A 31 -14.95 -11.28 -7.51
C LEU A 31 -15.42 -9.97 -8.16
N LEU A 32 -15.44 -8.88 -7.40
CA LEU A 32 -15.92 -7.59 -7.90
C LEU A 32 -15.01 -7.03 -9.00
N THR A 33 -13.68 -7.07 -8.83
CA THR A 33 -12.76 -6.57 -9.85
C THR A 33 -12.80 -7.40 -11.13
N SER A 34 -12.92 -8.73 -11.02
CA SER A 34 -13.08 -9.60 -12.18
C SER A 34 -14.42 -9.36 -12.89
N ALA A 35 -15.51 -9.19 -12.12
CA ALA A 35 -16.82 -8.88 -12.67
C ALA A 35 -16.84 -7.56 -13.43
N VAL A 36 -16.15 -6.51 -12.94
CA VAL A 36 -16.05 -5.23 -13.64
C VAL A 36 -15.30 -5.36 -14.94
N VAL A 37 -14.16 -6.07 -15.00
CA VAL A 37 -13.41 -6.28 -16.25
C VAL A 37 -14.25 -7.07 -17.26
N ILE A 38 -14.98 -8.10 -16.83
CA ILE A 38 -15.92 -8.86 -17.66
C ILE A 38 -17.04 -7.95 -18.17
N ALA A 39 -17.64 -7.14 -17.29
CA ALA A 39 -18.71 -6.21 -17.69
C ALA A 39 -18.22 -5.19 -18.71
N ILE A 40 -17.03 -4.62 -18.55
CA ILE A 40 -16.44 -3.69 -19.52
C ILE A 40 -16.20 -4.42 -20.85
N SER A 41 -15.69 -5.66 -20.84
CA SER A 41 -15.49 -6.44 -22.07
C SER A 41 -16.80 -6.68 -22.82
N ILE A 42 -17.88 -7.03 -22.11
CA ILE A 42 -19.20 -7.23 -22.69
C ILE A 42 -19.78 -5.92 -23.25
N LEU A 43 -19.77 -4.85 -22.44
CA LEU A 43 -20.34 -3.55 -22.81
C LEU A 43 -19.56 -2.87 -23.94
N SER A 44 -18.25 -3.11 -24.03
CA SER A 44 -17.41 -2.58 -25.12
C SER A 44 -17.42 -3.43 -26.38
N GLY A 45 -18.09 -4.59 -26.37
CA GLY A 45 -18.14 -5.52 -27.48
C GLY A 45 -16.81 -6.23 -27.79
N VAL A 46 -15.85 -6.20 -26.83
CA VAL A 46 -14.56 -6.89 -26.98
C VAL A 46 -14.77 -8.39 -26.85
N THR A 47 -14.43 -9.10 -27.91
CA THR A 47 -14.51 -10.56 -27.97
C THR A 47 -13.15 -11.19 -27.62
N PHE A 48 -13.16 -12.48 -27.27
CA PHE A 48 -11.93 -13.24 -27.09
C PHE A 48 -11.08 -13.27 -28.38
N SER A 49 -11.73 -13.28 -29.56
CA SER A 49 -11.05 -13.18 -30.86
C SER A 49 -10.26 -11.85 -30.98
N ASP A 50 -10.80 -10.73 -30.49
CA ASP A 50 -10.09 -9.45 -30.57
C ASP A 50 -8.86 -9.43 -29.68
N LEU A 51 -8.91 -10.08 -28.52
CA LEU A 51 -7.76 -10.22 -27.65
C LEU A 51 -6.69 -11.14 -28.26
N THR A 52 -7.09 -12.24 -28.89
CA THR A 52 -6.15 -13.16 -29.54
C THR A 52 -5.48 -12.57 -30.78
N LYS A 53 -6.12 -11.64 -31.48
CA LYS A 53 -5.52 -10.87 -32.59
C LYS A 53 -4.33 -10.02 -32.14
N LEU A 54 -4.30 -9.56 -30.89
CA LEU A 54 -3.15 -8.84 -30.31
C LEU A 54 -1.96 -9.77 -30.04
N GLY A 55 -2.18 -11.07 -30.05
CA GLY A 55 -1.16 -12.11 -29.94
C GLY A 55 -0.85 -12.55 -28.49
N TYR A 56 -0.72 -13.86 -28.32
CA TYR A 56 -0.35 -14.45 -27.02
C TYR A 56 1.01 -13.98 -26.51
N LEU A 57 1.96 -13.71 -27.42
CA LEU A 57 3.29 -13.20 -27.08
C LEU A 57 3.18 -11.79 -26.48
N THR A 58 2.35 -10.91 -27.05
CA THR A 58 2.09 -9.56 -26.52
C THR A 58 1.56 -9.64 -25.09
N PHE A 59 0.58 -10.52 -24.85
CA PHE A 59 0.04 -10.75 -23.51
C PHE A 59 1.12 -11.28 -22.55
N ALA A 60 1.88 -12.30 -22.94
CA ALA A 60 2.93 -12.91 -22.11
C ALA A 60 4.04 -11.91 -21.76
N LEU A 61 4.46 -11.08 -22.73
CA LEU A 61 5.46 -10.03 -22.50
C LEU A 61 4.93 -8.94 -21.55
N ALA A 62 3.72 -8.44 -21.78
CA ALA A 62 3.11 -7.44 -20.91
C ALA A 62 2.92 -7.96 -19.47
N ALA A 63 2.42 -9.20 -19.32
CA ALA A 63 2.25 -9.84 -18.02
C ALA A 63 3.60 -10.14 -17.35
N GLY A 64 4.61 -10.58 -18.11
CA GLY A 64 5.96 -10.82 -17.60
C GLY A 64 6.64 -9.55 -17.09
N VAL A 65 6.53 -8.45 -17.84
CA VAL A 65 7.02 -7.13 -17.44
C VAL A 65 6.28 -6.64 -16.21
N ALA A 66 4.95 -6.74 -16.17
CA ALA A 66 4.16 -6.39 -15.01
C ALA A 66 4.55 -7.23 -13.77
N ALA A 67 4.75 -8.54 -13.93
CA ALA A 67 5.17 -9.41 -12.83
C ALA A 67 6.60 -9.09 -12.34
N SER A 68 7.50 -8.62 -13.20
CA SER A 68 8.86 -8.22 -12.82
C SER A 68 8.89 -7.04 -11.84
N ARG A 69 7.83 -6.22 -11.78
CA ARG A 69 7.64 -5.16 -10.78
C ARG A 69 7.69 -5.72 -9.35
N LEU A 70 7.14 -6.91 -9.12
CA LEU A 70 7.19 -7.56 -7.80
C LEU A 70 8.63 -7.77 -7.31
N LEU A 71 9.57 -8.05 -8.21
CA LEU A 71 10.98 -8.18 -7.85
C LEU A 71 11.56 -6.83 -7.42
N VAL A 72 11.26 -5.76 -8.16
CA VAL A 72 11.70 -4.41 -7.80
C VAL A 72 11.10 -3.97 -6.45
N GLN A 73 9.83 -4.25 -6.21
CA GLN A 73 9.15 -4.00 -4.96
C GLN A 73 9.78 -4.74 -3.78
N ILE A 74 10.15 -6.01 -3.97
CA ILE A 74 10.86 -6.81 -2.95
C ILE A 74 12.22 -6.18 -2.62
N VAL A 75 12.99 -5.79 -3.63
CA VAL A 75 14.29 -5.15 -3.45
C VAL A 75 14.13 -3.80 -2.74
N ARG A 76 13.15 -2.99 -3.14
CA ARG A 76 12.84 -1.70 -2.50
C ARG A 76 12.46 -1.88 -1.03
N PHE A 77 11.52 -2.79 -0.72
CA PHE A 77 11.11 -3.07 0.65
C PHE A 77 12.29 -3.56 1.51
N ARG A 78 13.18 -4.39 0.92
CA ARG A 78 14.42 -4.82 1.59
C ARG A 78 15.35 -3.64 1.87
N VAL A 79 15.60 -2.76 0.88
CA VAL A 79 16.47 -1.58 1.03
C VAL A 79 15.95 -0.68 2.15
N ILE A 80 14.65 -0.38 2.15
CA ILE A 80 14.01 0.46 3.16
C ILE A 80 14.09 -0.22 4.54
N THR A 81 13.69 -1.49 4.63
CA THR A 81 13.65 -2.21 5.92
C THR A 81 15.05 -2.37 6.52
N LEU A 82 16.04 -2.84 5.76
CA LEU A 82 17.40 -3.03 6.29
C LEU A 82 18.11 -1.70 6.59
N GLY A 83 17.77 -0.64 5.85
CA GLY A 83 18.34 0.68 6.08
C GLY A 83 17.77 1.38 7.32
N LEU A 84 16.49 1.13 7.63
CA LEU A 84 15.76 1.87 8.65
C LEU A 84 15.43 1.07 9.90
N ALA A 85 15.30 -0.26 9.82
CA ALA A 85 14.88 -1.08 10.97
C ALA A 85 15.96 -1.18 12.06
N GLY A 86 17.24 -1.26 11.69
CA GLY A 86 18.31 -1.62 12.63
C GLY A 86 18.31 -3.13 12.91
N ASP A 87 18.64 -3.53 14.15
CA ASP A 87 18.50 -4.91 14.59
C ASP A 87 17.13 -5.12 15.27
N PRO A 88 16.50 -6.30 15.18
CA PRO A 88 16.92 -7.46 14.38
C PRO A 88 16.71 -7.27 12.88
N ARG A 89 17.61 -7.85 12.05
CA ARG A 89 17.51 -7.79 10.59
C ARG A 89 16.65 -8.94 10.05
N PRO A 90 15.50 -8.66 9.42
CA PRO A 90 14.66 -9.72 8.88
C PRO A 90 15.31 -10.47 7.71
N LYS A 91 15.07 -11.79 7.62
CA LYS A 91 15.56 -12.64 6.53
C LYS A 91 14.88 -12.27 5.19
N LEU A 92 15.64 -12.35 4.08
CA LEU A 92 15.18 -11.98 2.74
C LEU A 92 13.89 -12.71 2.32
N ASN A 93 13.83 -14.04 2.53
CA ASN A 93 12.64 -14.82 2.13
C ASN A 93 11.36 -14.36 2.86
N GLY A 94 11.49 -13.95 4.12
CA GLY A 94 10.37 -13.39 4.87
C GLY A 94 9.91 -12.04 4.32
N LEU A 95 10.86 -11.15 4.01
CA LEU A 95 10.60 -9.85 3.40
C LEU A 95 9.90 -10.00 2.05
N ALA A 96 10.42 -10.89 1.19
CA ALA A 96 9.86 -11.14 -0.14
C ALA A 96 8.42 -11.64 -0.07
N ILE A 97 8.16 -12.69 0.71
CA ILE A 97 6.81 -13.24 0.86
C ILE A 97 5.85 -12.19 1.43
N THR A 98 6.29 -11.42 2.45
CA THR A 98 5.47 -10.39 3.07
C THR A 98 5.16 -9.25 2.09
N ARG A 99 6.15 -8.80 1.28
CA ARG A 99 5.92 -7.73 0.30
C ARG A 99 4.92 -8.16 -0.76
N VAL A 100 5.08 -9.36 -1.32
CA VAL A 100 4.16 -9.90 -2.34
C VAL A 100 2.76 -10.17 -1.75
N ALA A 101 2.68 -10.71 -0.54
CA ALA A 101 1.39 -10.92 0.15
C ALA A 101 0.69 -9.59 0.46
N SER A 102 1.43 -8.54 0.81
CA SER A 102 0.87 -7.21 1.07
C SER A 102 0.34 -6.56 -0.20
N GLU A 103 0.96 -6.84 -1.37
CA GLU A 103 0.49 -6.35 -2.66
C GLU A 103 -0.89 -6.89 -2.99
N PHE A 104 -1.15 -8.16 -2.71
CA PHE A 104 -2.48 -8.74 -2.87
C PHE A 104 -3.56 -7.97 -2.09
N VAL A 105 -3.27 -7.62 -0.84
CA VAL A 105 -4.21 -6.84 -0.02
C VAL A 105 -4.39 -5.44 -0.59
N SER A 106 -3.32 -4.80 -1.06
CA SER A 106 -3.42 -3.50 -1.72
C SER A 106 -4.29 -3.56 -2.96
N LEU A 107 -4.08 -4.53 -3.85
CA LEU A 107 -4.85 -4.69 -5.08
C LEU A 107 -6.32 -5.07 -4.84
N SER A 108 -6.64 -5.78 -3.75
CA SER A 108 -7.99 -6.27 -3.44
C SER A 108 -8.80 -5.38 -2.50
N THR A 109 -8.29 -4.18 -2.16
CA THR A 109 -8.98 -3.23 -1.28
C THR A 109 -9.14 -1.86 -1.95
N PRO A 110 -10.21 -1.11 -1.61
CA PRO A 110 -10.25 0.31 -1.91
C PRO A 110 -9.10 0.99 -1.17
N ALA A 111 -8.48 2.01 -1.76
CA ALA A 111 -7.24 2.60 -1.27
C ALA A 111 -6.09 1.58 -1.22
N THR A 112 -5.35 1.50 -2.30
CA THR A 112 -4.26 0.53 -2.58
C THR A 112 -3.17 0.45 -1.50
N SER A 113 -3.17 1.36 -0.54
CA SER A 113 -2.22 1.42 0.58
C SER A 113 -2.48 0.44 1.74
N MET A 114 -3.60 -0.32 1.74
CA MET A 114 -3.93 -1.22 2.86
C MET A 114 -2.91 -2.34 3.11
N GLY A 115 -2.09 -2.69 2.12
CA GLY A 115 -0.96 -3.62 2.30
C GLY A 115 0.06 -3.18 3.35
N VAL A 116 0.11 -1.89 3.71
CA VAL A 116 1.00 -1.38 4.78
C VAL A 116 0.77 -2.08 6.11
N PHE A 117 -0.48 -2.42 6.43
CA PHE A 117 -0.81 -3.09 7.70
C PHE A 117 -0.24 -4.51 7.76
N ILE A 118 -0.20 -5.24 6.65
CA ILE A 118 0.43 -6.57 6.57
C ILE A 118 1.94 -6.46 6.82
N ARG A 119 2.60 -5.50 6.17
CA ARG A 119 4.04 -5.24 6.35
C ARG A 119 4.36 -4.84 7.79
N THR A 120 3.57 -3.91 8.36
CA THR A 120 3.70 -3.46 9.75
C THR A 120 3.54 -4.60 10.74
N ALA A 121 2.48 -5.40 10.61
CA ALA A 121 2.23 -6.53 11.48
C ALA A 121 3.37 -7.56 11.43
N TRP A 122 3.86 -7.87 10.24
CA TRP A 122 4.98 -8.80 10.08
C TRP A 122 6.28 -8.26 10.68
N LEU A 123 6.61 -6.97 10.46
CA LEU A 123 7.80 -6.33 11.04
C LEU A 123 7.72 -6.30 12.57
N LYS A 124 6.53 -5.99 13.14
CA LYS A 124 6.31 -6.07 14.59
C LYS A 124 6.52 -7.48 15.13
N GLY A 125 6.02 -8.51 14.42
CA GLY A 125 6.26 -9.92 14.76
C GLY A 125 7.74 -10.37 14.62
N LYS A 126 8.61 -9.53 14.04
CA LYS A 126 10.07 -9.73 14.00
C LYS A 126 10.81 -8.93 15.08
N GLY A 127 10.09 -8.36 16.04
CA GLY A 127 10.68 -7.62 17.16
C GLY A 127 10.98 -6.15 16.85
N ILE A 128 10.49 -5.62 15.71
CA ILE A 128 10.61 -4.19 15.41
C ILE A 128 9.45 -3.47 16.12
N ASP A 129 9.76 -2.37 16.83
CA ASP A 129 8.73 -1.55 17.47
C ASP A 129 7.58 -1.19 16.52
N GLY A 130 6.35 -1.20 17.04
CA GLY A 130 5.15 -1.03 16.23
C GLY A 130 5.08 0.31 15.51
N GLY A 131 5.47 1.40 16.18
CA GLY A 131 5.53 2.73 15.59
C GLY A 131 6.58 2.81 14.48
N LYS A 132 7.75 2.20 14.69
CA LYS A 132 8.83 2.10 13.72
C LYS A 132 8.43 1.23 12.53
N ALA A 133 7.80 0.09 12.77
CA ALA A 133 7.30 -0.80 11.73
C ALA A 133 6.26 -0.09 10.83
N LEU A 134 5.34 0.65 11.44
CA LEU A 134 4.34 1.45 10.74
C LEU A 134 4.99 2.56 9.92
N SER A 135 5.98 3.28 10.50
CA SER A 135 6.72 4.33 9.80
C SER A 135 7.46 3.79 8.56
N ILE A 136 8.08 2.60 8.65
CA ILE A 136 8.75 1.94 7.52
C ILE A 136 7.74 1.61 6.41
N GLY A 137 6.58 1.03 6.77
CA GLY A 137 5.53 0.69 5.82
C GLY A 137 4.94 1.91 5.12
N TYR A 138 4.64 2.97 5.88
CA TYR A 138 4.13 4.24 5.33
C TYR A 138 5.17 4.99 4.50
N PHE A 139 6.46 4.91 4.85
CA PHE A 139 7.52 5.54 4.08
C PHE A 139 7.64 4.93 2.68
N GLU A 140 7.45 3.61 2.54
CA GLU A 140 7.39 2.98 1.22
C GLU A 140 6.23 3.54 0.40
N VAL A 141 5.03 3.61 0.96
CA VAL A 141 3.84 4.19 0.27
C VAL A 141 4.03 5.67 -0.05
N LEU A 142 4.68 6.43 0.84
CA LEU A 142 4.99 7.84 0.61
C LEU A 142 5.85 8.04 -0.66
N ILE A 143 6.90 7.22 -0.83
CA ILE A 143 7.77 7.29 -2.00
C ILE A 143 6.98 6.90 -3.27
N GLU A 144 6.22 5.81 -3.24
CA GLU A 144 5.35 5.38 -4.34
C GLU A 144 4.41 6.51 -4.75
N THR A 145 3.72 7.11 -3.77
CA THR A 145 2.76 8.20 -4.04
C THR A 145 3.45 9.45 -4.60
N TYR A 146 4.60 9.86 -4.06
CA TYR A 146 5.25 11.07 -4.53
C TYR A 146 5.84 10.93 -5.93
N VAL A 147 6.44 9.79 -6.26
CA VAL A 147 6.96 9.53 -7.60
C VAL A 147 5.81 9.40 -8.59
N GLY A 148 4.81 8.58 -8.28
CA GLY A 148 3.64 8.37 -9.15
C GLY A 148 2.83 9.66 -9.37
N ALA A 149 2.55 10.43 -8.30
CA ALA A 149 1.86 11.71 -8.41
C ALA A 149 2.71 12.75 -9.18
N GLY A 150 4.04 12.72 -9.02
CA GLY A 150 4.94 13.56 -9.82
C GLY A 150 4.84 13.24 -11.32
N LEU A 151 4.86 11.98 -11.71
CA LEU A 151 4.65 11.55 -13.09
C LEU A 151 3.24 11.92 -13.59
N ALA A 152 2.23 11.77 -12.74
CA ALA A 152 0.86 12.17 -13.07
C ALA A 152 0.74 13.69 -13.31
N LEU A 153 1.42 14.52 -12.53
CA LEU A 153 1.46 15.98 -12.76
C LEU A 153 2.12 16.31 -14.12
N VAL A 154 3.22 15.64 -14.48
CA VAL A 154 3.83 15.79 -15.81
C VAL A 154 2.86 15.37 -16.90
N ALA A 155 2.18 14.23 -16.74
CA ALA A 155 1.15 13.79 -17.67
C ALA A 155 0.00 14.79 -17.81
N ALA A 156 -0.43 15.38 -16.68
CA ALA A 156 -1.50 16.38 -16.68
C ALA A 156 -1.11 17.65 -17.44
N VAL A 157 0.11 18.15 -17.24
CA VAL A 157 0.64 19.31 -18.01
C VAL A 157 0.66 18.97 -19.51
N TYR A 158 1.13 17.78 -19.88
CA TYR A 158 1.11 17.31 -21.26
C TYR A 158 -0.32 17.29 -21.84
N LEU A 159 -1.30 16.79 -21.09
CA LEU A 159 -2.71 16.77 -21.47
C LEU A 159 -3.28 18.18 -21.70
N LEU A 160 -2.95 19.12 -20.81
CA LEU A 160 -3.38 20.51 -20.95
C LEU A 160 -2.84 21.15 -22.25
N THR A 161 -1.59 20.86 -22.63
CA THR A 161 -1.02 21.34 -23.92
C THR A 161 -1.69 20.72 -25.14
N ARG A 162 -2.36 19.58 -24.98
CA ARG A 162 -3.16 18.91 -26.02
C ARG A 162 -4.64 19.30 -26.01
N GLY A 163 -5.03 20.28 -25.17
CA GLY A 163 -6.42 20.71 -25.06
C GLY A 163 -7.33 19.79 -24.24
N ALA A 164 -6.80 18.73 -23.61
CA ALA A 164 -7.54 17.81 -22.77
C ALA A 164 -7.73 18.39 -21.36
N VAL A 165 -8.38 19.57 -21.27
CA VAL A 165 -8.46 20.38 -20.05
C VAL A 165 -9.12 19.63 -18.89
N VAL A 166 -10.24 18.94 -19.14
CA VAL A 166 -11.02 18.28 -18.09
C VAL A 166 -10.21 17.17 -17.43
N ILE A 167 -9.58 16.27 -18.23
CA ILE A 167 -8.78 15.15 -17.70
C ILE A 167 -7.51 15.70 -17.02
N GLY A 168 -6.81 16.64 -17.65
CA GLY A 168 -5.60 17.24 -17.09
C GLY A 168 -5.86 17.90 -15.75
N SER A 169 -6.93 18.70 -15.63
CA SER A 169 -7.29 19.34 -14.37
C SER A 169 -7.70 18.34 -13.28
N ALA A 170 -8.43 17.28 -13.64
CA ALA A 170 -8.78 16.21 -12.70
C ALA A 170 -7.53 15.50 -12.15
N ILE A 171 -6.55 15.20 -13.01
CA ILE A 171 -5.29 14.59 -12.59
C ILE A 171 -4.50 15.52 -11.65
N ILE A 172 -4.41 16.83 -11.96
CA ILE A 172 -3.74 17.82 -11.08
C ILE A 172 -4.39 17.83 -9.71
N LEU A 173 -5.74 17.91 -9.66
CA LEU A 173 -6.48 17.93 -8.42
C LEU A 173 -6.17 16.68 -7.56
N VAL A 174 -6.29 15.49 -8.15
CA VAL A 174 -6.10 14.24 -7.41
C VAL A 174 -4.63 14.07 -6.99
N ALA A 175 -3.68 14.30 -7.88
CA ALA A 175 -2.25 14.21 -7.55
C ALA A 175 -1.87 15.19 -6.43
N THR A 176 -2.41 16.41 -6.46
CA THR A 176 -2.20 17.40 -5.39
C THR A 176 -2.79 16.92 -4.06
N VAL A 177 -4.02 16.40 -4.07
CA VAL A 177 -4.67 15.86 -2.86
C VAL A 177 -3.87 14.71 -2.28
N LEU A 178 -3.35 13.80 -3.11
CA LEU A 178 -2.49 12.70 -2.67
C LEU A 178 -1.19 13.21 -2.03
N ILE A 179 -0.46 14.11 -2.70
CA ILE A 179 0.79 14.68 -2.17
C ILE A 179 0.53 15.40 -0.84
N VAL A 180 -0.49 16.26 -0.78
CA VAL A 180 -0.84 16.99 0.45
C VAL A 180 -1.26 16.02 1.55
N GLY A 181 -2.14 15.06 1.24
CA GLY A 181 -2.63 14.08 2.21
C GLY A 181 -1.50 13.27 2.84
N TYR A 182 -0.59 12.71 2.05
CA TYR A 182 0.55 11.97 2.57
C TYR A 182 1.58 12.87 3.28
N THR A 183 1.73 14.14 2.85
CA THR A 183 2.54 15.12 3.58
C THR A 183 1.98 15.37 4.97
N VAL A 184 0.66 15.58 5.07
CA VAL A 184 -0.02 15.81 6.36
C VAL A 184 0.10 14.58 7.27
N VAL A 185 -0.07 13.38 6.75
CA VAL A 185 -0.07 12.14 7.54
C VAL A 185 1.35 11.70 7.96
N PHE A 186 2.39 11.98 7.16
CA PHE A 186 3.73 11.49 7.44
C PHE A 186 4.74 12.61 7.78
N ILE A 187 4.85 13.63 6.92
CA ILE A 187 5.90 14.65 7.05
C ILE A 187 5.62 15.58 8.22
N ILE A 188 4.37 16.01 8.41
CA ILE A 188 4.01 16.89 9.53
C ILE A 188 4.25 16.20 10.88
N PRO A 189 3.79 14.95 11.11
CA PRO A 189 4.15 14.20 12.32
C PRO A 189 5.65 13.99 12.51
N ALA A 190 6.41 13.77 11.43
CA ALA A 190 7.86 13.64 11.50
C ALA A 190 8.54 14.93 11.97
N LEU A 191 8.05 16.10 11.56
CA LEU A 191 8.65 17.40 11.88
C LEU A 191 8.15 17.97 13.22
N LYS A 192 6.84 17.94 13.48
CA LYS A 192 6.18 18.62 14.59
C LYS A 192 5.71 17.67 15.71
N GLY A 193 5.80 16.36 15.49
CA GLY A 193 5.13 15.36 16.35
C GLY A 193 3.64 15.25 16.02
N PHE A 194 3.04 14.15 16.42
CA PHE A 194 1.60 13.91 16.26
C PHE A 194 0.95 13.86 17.65
N LYS A 195 0.03 14.78 17.91
CA LYS A 195 -0.81 14.76 19.10
C LYS A 195 -2.13 14.07 18.76
N VAL A 196 -2.46 13.02 19.51
CA VAL A 196 -3.78 12.38 19.38
C VAL A 196 -4.84 13.35 19.88
N PRO A 197 -5.81 13.78 19.05
CA PRO A 197 -6.79 14.74 19.48
C PRO A 197 -7.68 14.20 20.60
N HIS A 198 -7.99 15.02 21.61
CA HIS A 198 -8.78 14.61 22.78
C HIS A 198 -10.17 14.07 22.42
N PHE A 199 -10.75 14.52 21.29
CA PHE A 199 -12.05 14.00 20.83
C PHE A 199 -12.03 12.48 20.59
N VAL A 200 -10.85 11.89 20.25
CA VAL A 200 -10.69 10.44 20.08
C VAL A 200 -10.94 9.73 21.41
N PHE A 201 -10.45 10.30 22.54
CA PHE A 201 -10.75 9.80 23.87
C PHE A 201 -12.24 9.90 24.18
N THR A 202 -12.84 11.06 23.95
CA THR A 202 -14.27 11.31 24.21
C THR A 202 -15.15 10.35 23.43
N LEU A 203 -14.87 10.18 22.13
CA LEU A 203 -15.61 9.25 21.27
C LEU A 203 -15.45 7.79 21.71
N SER A 204 -14.22 7.38 22.02
CA SER A 204 -13.93 6.00 22.47
C SER A 204 -14.55 5.73 23.85
N SER A 205 -14.56 6.70 24.77
CA SER A 205 -15.19 6.55 26.08
C SER A 205 -16.70 6.36 25.99
N TYR A 206 -17.33 7.02 25.03
CA TYR A 206 -18.74 6.85 24.74
C TYR A 206 -19.08 5.46 24.13
N LEU A 207 -18.22 4.95 23.27
CA LEU A 207 -18.46 3.70 22.52
C LEU A 207 -18.10 2.42 23.31
N ILE A 208 -17.02 2.44 24.09
CA ILE A 208 -16.45 1.21 24.72
C ILE A 208 -16.28 1.31 26.24
N GLY A 209 -16.69 2.43 26.85
CA GLY A 209 -16.60 2.68 28.30
C GLY A 209 -15.23 3.20 28.75
N GLY A 210 -15.23 3.97 29.85
CA GLY A 210 -14.09 4.77 30.30
C GLY A 210 -12.76 4.01 30.49
N PRO A 211 -12.71 2.88 31.23
CA PRO A 211 -11.43 2.19 31.46
C PRO A 211 -10.77 1.66 30.19
N ARG A 212 -11.57 1.08 29.26
CA ARG A 212 -11.08 0.58 27.96
C ARG A 212 -10.69 1.71 27.02
N ALA A 213 -11.44 2.82 27.06
CA ALA A 213 -11.13 4.00 26.28
C ALA A 213 -9.79 4.65 26.73
N THR A 214 -9.52 4.69 28.04
CA THR A 214 -8.26 5.19 28.58
C THR A 214 -7.08 4.34 28.09
N ASP A 215 -7.16 3.02 28.17
CA ASP A 215 -6.12 2.12 27.66
C ASP A 215 -5.91 2.30 26.15
N LEU A 216 -6.99 2.34 25.36
CA LEU A 216 -6.91 2.57 23.92
C LEU A 216 -6.29 3.93 23.59
N TYR A 217 -6.68 4.99 24.30
CA TYR A 217 -6.13 6.33 24.09
C TYR A 217 -4.66 6.41 24.45
N LEU A 218 -4.23 5.84 25.57
CA LEU A 218 -2.83 5.79 25.96
C LEU A 218 -1.99 5.01 24.94
N ARG A 219 -2.46 3.87 24.48
CA ARG A 219 -1.79 3.10 23.40
C ARG A 219 -1.71 3.91 22.11
N ALA A 220 -2.75 4.66 21.74
CA ALA A 220 -2.75 5.54 20.57
C ALA A 220 -1.73 6.68 20.74
N VAL A 221 -1.64 7.31 21.92
CA VAL A 221 -0.66 8.37 22.23
C VAL A 221 0.77 7.83 22.16
N VAL A 222 1.07 6.71 22.81
CA VAL A 222 2.41 6.09 22.76
C VAL A 222 2.74 5.66 21.32
N GLY A 223 1.79 5.06 20.61
CA GLY A 223 1.98 4.66 19.21
C GLY A 223 2.25 5.85 18.29
N SER A 224 1.56 6.97 18.49
CA SER A 224 1.76 8.19 17.70
C SER A 224 3.11 8.85 17.97
N LEU A 225 3.58 8.84 19.23
CA LEU A 225 4.91 9.32 19.59
C LEU A 225 6.00 8.46 18.93
N ASN A 226 5.91 7.14 19.06
CA ASN A 226 6.86 6.21 18.46
C ASN A 226 6.86 6.32 16.91
N PHE A 227 5.69 6.50 16.30
CA PHE A 227 5.58 6.78 14.88
C PHE A 227 6.30 8.08 14.51
N SER A 228 6.03 9.18 15.22
CA SER A 228 6.61 10.49 14.93
C SER A 228 8.14 10.50 15.10
N LEU A 229 8.65 9.89 16.16
CA LEU A 229 10.09 9.76 16.39
C LEU A 229 10.77 8.93 15.31
N SER A 230 10.14 7.83 14.91
CA SER A 230 10.64 6.95 13.84
C SER A 230 10.58 7.64 12.47
N ALA A 231 9.49 8.32 12.15
CA ALA A 231 9.33 9.08 10.92
C ALA A 231 10.38 10.22 10.82
N ARG A 232 10.64 10.93 11.95
CA ARG A 232 11.70 11.93 12.02
C ARG A 232 13.09 11.34 11.77
N ALA A 233 13.37 10.17 12.35
CA ALA A 233 14.63 9.46 12.12
C ALA A 233 14.78 9.06 10.64
N ILE A 234 13.71 8.63 9.98
CA ILE A 234 13.71 8.26 8.56
C ILE A 234 14.06 9.46 7.67
N VAL A 235 13.48 10.63 7.92
CA VAL A 235 13.71 11.86 7.14
C VAL A 235 15.07 12.50 7.43
N SER A 236 15.86 11.95 8.36
CA SER A 236 17.17 12.49 8.71
C SER A 236 18.18 12.38 7.55
N ARG A 237 19.17 13.29 7.51
CA ARG A 237 20.24 13.31 6.49
C ARG A 237 21.01 11.98 6.39
N ARG A 238 21.11 11.23 7.49
CA ARG A 238 21.79 9.92 7.53
C ARG A 238 21.15 8.90 6.59
N ASN A 239 19.84 9.00 6.37
CA ASN A 239 19.07 8.04 5.60
C ASN A 239 18.86 8.45 4.12
N VAL A 240 19.41 9.59 3.70
CA VAL A 240 19.36 10.05 2.30
C VAL A 240 19.76 8.95 1.29
N PRO A 241 20.83 8.15 1.51
CA PRO A 241 21.17 7.08 0.57
C PRO A 241 20.07 6.00 0.43
N VAL A 242 19.35 5.71 1.52
CA VAL A 242 18.20 4.77 1.48
C VAL A 242 17.05 5.38 0.68
N VAL A 243 16.76 6.66 0.91
CA VAL A 243 15.70 7.40 0.18
C VAL A 243 15.99 7.42 -1.31
N VAL A 244 17.21 7.80 -1.71
CA VAL A 244 17.62 7.88 -3.13
C VAL A 244 17.51 6.51 -3.80
N LYS A 245 17.98 5.43 -3.16
CA LYS A 245 17.84 4.08 -3.69
C LYS A 245 16.38 3.66 -3.82
N ALA A 246 15.54 3.98 -2.83
CA ALA A 246 14.12 3.64 -2.86
C ALA A 246 13.39 4.41 -3.97
N VAL A 247 13.66 5.71 -4.14
CA VAL A 247 13.12 6.53 -5.24
C VAL A 247 13.57 5.98 -6.60
N GLY A 248 14.85 5.65 -6.77
CA GLY A 248 15.34 5.07 -8.02
C GLY A 248 14.67 3.73 -8.37
N LEU A 249 14.44 2.87 -7.37
CA LEU A 249 13.71 1.62 -7.55
C LEU A 249 12.23 1.87 -7.88
N THR A 250 11.59 2.87 -7.29
CA THR A 250 10.21 3.24 -7.64
C THR A 250 10.12 3.74 -9.08
N ILE A 251 11.06 4.58 -9.54
CA ILE A 251 11.10 5.02 -10.93
C ILE A 251 11.25 3.82 -11.89
N ILE A 252 12.11 2.86 -11.56
CA ILE A 252 12.24 1.63 -12.38
C ILE A 252 10.92 0.85 -12.40
N GLU A 253 10.26 0.70 -11.26
CA GLU A 253 8.94 0.04 -11.17
C GLU A 253 7.91 0.73 -12.04
N ASP A 254 7.85 2.05 -11.99
CA ASP A 254 6.91 2.88 -12.74
C ASP A 254 7.13 2.76 -14.26
N PHE A 255 8.40 2.73 -14.69
CA PHE A 255 8.72 2.47 -16.09
C PHE A 255 8.36 1.04 -16.54
N LEU A 256 8.46 0.04 -15.69
CA LEU A 256 8.01 -1.31 -15.99
C LEU A 256 6.47 -1.36 -16.16
N GLU A 257 5.73 -0.60 -15.36
CA GLU A 257 4.28 -0.50 -15.51
C GLU A 257 3.89 0.18 -16.83
N GLY A 258 4.54 1.29 -17.16
CA GLY A 258 4.40 1.95 -18.45
C GLY A 258 4.81 1.08 -19.63
N ALA A 259 5.85 0.25 -19.47
CA ALA A 259 6.32 -0.67 -20.50
C ALA A 259 5.29 -1.76 -20.83
N ALA A 260 4.53 -2.24 -19.85
CA ALA A 260 3.44 -3.18 -20.09
C ALA A 260 2.35 -2.57 -21.00
N LEU A 261 2.00 -1.30 -20.76
CA LEU A 261 1.07 -0.57 -21.64
C LEU A 261 1.69 -0.32 -23.02
N TRP A 262 2.95 0.08 -23.07
CA TRP A 262 3.70 0.32 -24.31
C TRP A 262 3.70 -0.91 -25.23
N ILE A 263 3.96 -2.10 -24.69
CA ILE A 263 3.95 -3.36 -25.43
C ILE A 263 2.57 -3.58 -26.09
N VAL A 264 1.51 -3.44 -25.31
CA VAL A 264 0.14 -3.72 -25.78
C VAL A 264 -0.32 -2.69 -26.81
N LEU A 265 -0.05 -1.40 -26.61
CA LEU A 265 -0.47 -0.35 -27.54
C LEU A 265 0.28 -0.44 -28.87
N ASN A 266 1.60 -0.69 -28.85
CA ASN A 266 2.36 -0.86 -30.10
C ASN A 266 1.94 -2.10 -30.88
N ALA A 267 1.61 -3.21 -30.21
CA ALA A 267 1.05 -4.40 -30.84
C ALA A 267 -0.34 -4.14 -31.46
N SER A 268 -1.10 -3.19 -30.92
CA SER A 268 -2.41 -2.80 -31.46
C SER A 268 -2.32 -1.79 -32.62
N GLY A 269 -1.11 -1.41 -33.04
CA GLY A 269 -0.87 -0.46 -34.13
C GLY A 269 -0.73 1.00 -33.69
N LEU A 270 -0.97 1.33 -32.41
CA LEU A 270 -0.72 2.67 -31.90
C LEU A 270 0.76 2.84 -31.57
N LYS A 271 1.49 3.56 -32.43
CA LYS A 271 2.90 3.91 -32.22
C LYS A 271 3.05 4.93 -31.10
N ILE A 272 3.45 4.47 -29.92
CA ILE A 272 3.71 5.30 -28.73
C ILE A 272 5.09 4.98 -28.18
N ASP A 273 5.80 5.96 -27.66
CA ASP A 273 7.07 5.74 -26.97
C ASP A 273 6.87 5.35 -25.50
N LEU A 274 7.92 4.83 -24.88
CA LEU A 274 7.88 4.33 -23.51
C LEU A 274 7.55 5.43 -22.48
N VAL A 275 8.08 6.64 -22.67
CA VAL A 275 7.84 7.75 -21.73
C VAL A 275 6.38 8.18 -21.81
N SER A 276 5.86 8.36 -23.01
CA SER A 276 4.44 8.71 -23.23
C SER A 276 3.49 7.66 -22.67
N SER A 277 3.79 6.36 -22.82
CA SER A 277 2.97 5.29 -22.23
C SER A 277 3.06 5.26 -20.70
N THR A 278 4.24 5.55 -20.12
CA THR A 278 4.40 5.68 -18.67
C THR A 278 3.60 6.85 -18.13
N LEU A 279 3.67 8.02 -18.78
CA LEU A 279 2.85 9.18 -18.41
C LEU A 279 1.36 8.90 -18.54
N ALA A 280 0.92 8.21 -19.61
CA ALA A 280 -0.48 7.80 -19.76
C ALA A 280 -0.93 6.91 -18.61
N THR A 281 -0.11 5.91 -18.23
CA THR A 281 -0.39 5.01 -17.11
C THR A 281 -0.55 5.79 -15.81
N PHE A 282 0.41 6.65 -15.44
CA PHE A 282 0.36 7.38 -14.18
C PHE A 282 -0.67 8.50 -14.14
N GLY A 283 -0.96 9.14 -15.26
CA GLY A 283 -2.09 10.06 -15.36
C GLY A 283 -3.43 9.37 -15.08
N VAL A 284 -3.59 8.15 -15.57
CA VAL A 284 -4.81 7.36 -15.37
C VAL A 284 -4.87 6.77 -13.96
N VAL A 285 -3.77 6.19 -13.47
CA VAL A 285 -3.68 5.58 -12.14
C VAL A 285 -3.94 6.61 -11.04
N ALA A 286 -3.46 7.85 -11.19
CA ALA A 286 -3.73 8.91 -10.22
C ALA A 286 -5.24 9.13 -10.00
N ILE A 287 -6.05 9.11 -11.05
CA ILE A 287 -7.52 9.21 -10.91
C ILE A 287 -8.09 7.95 -10.25
N ALA A 288 -7.53 6.78 -10.55
CA ALA A 288 -7.97 5.51 -9.99
C ALA A 288 -7.63 5.33 -8.50
N GLU A 289 -6.68 6.12 -7.95
CA GLU A 289 -6.37 6.17 -6.51
C GLU A 289 -7.51 6.76 -5.66
N ILE A 290 -8.50 7.42 -6.27
CA ILE A 290 -9.72 7.81 -5.56
C ILE A 290 -10.41 6.52 -5.07
N PRO A 291 -10.63 6.34 -3.74
CA PRO A 291 -11.07 5.07 -3.15
C PRO A 291 -12.57 4.79 -3.37
N VAL A 292 -13.03 4.89 -4.62
CA VAL A 292 -14.43 4.64 -5.01
C VAL A 292 -14.63 3.17 -5.37
N THR A 293 -13.64 2.58 -6.04
CA THR A 293 -13.73 1.20 -6.51
C THR A 293 -12.52 0.38 -6.06
N ILE A 294 -12.70 -0.94 -5.96
CA ILE A 294 -11.62 -1.84 -5.58
C ILE A 294 -10.61 -1.91 -6.74
N GLY A 295 -9.34 -1.63 -6.44
CA GLY A 295 -8.27 -1.64 -7.43
C GLY A 295 -8.47 -0.68 -8.61
N GLY A 296 -9.29 0.38 -8.46
CA GLY A 296 -9.58 1.33 -9.52
C GLY A 296 -10.40 0.75 -10.68
N ALA A 297 -11.03 -0.43 -10.50
CA ALA A 297 -11.75 -1.12 -11.56
C ALA A 297 -12.89 -0.25 -12.12
N GLY A 298 -13.00 -0.15 -13.43
CA GLY A 298 -13.92 0.73 -14.15
C GLY A 298 -13.33 2.12 -14.39
N ILE A 299 -12.83 2.77 -13.36
CA ILE A 299 -12.25 4.13 -13.45
C ILE A 299 -10.97 4.10 -14.29
N THR A 300 -10.07 3.16 -14.04
CA THR A 300 -8.82 3.01 -14.79
C THR A 300 -9.07 2.82 -16.27
N GLU A 301 -9.95 1.89 -16.63
CA GLU A 301 -10.24 1.55 -18.03
C GLU A 301 -10.93 2.69 -18.77
N LEU A 302 -11.93 3.33 -18.15
CA LEU A 302 -12.63 4.47 -18.74
C LEU A 302 -11.71 5.69 -18.89
N THR A 303 -10.88 5.97 -17.91
CA THR A 303 -9.92 7.09 -17.97
C THR A 303 -8.86 6.82 -19.02
N MET A 304 -8.32 5.58 -19.12
CA MET A 304 -7.37 5.18 -20.16
C MET A 304 -8.00 5.33 -21.55
N LYS A 305 -9.24 4.88 -21.71
CA LYS A 305 -9.97 5.04 -22.96
C LYS A 305 -10.11 6.51 -23.36
N SER A 306 -10.52 7.34 -22.41
CA SER A 306 -10.68 8.77 -22.61
C SER A 306 -9.33 9.44 -22.97
N TYR A 307 -8.25 9.09 -22.23
CA TYR A 307 -6.91 9.57 -22.49
C TYR A 307 -6.45 9.23 -23.92
N LEU A 308 -6.51 7.96 -24.31
CA LEU A 308 -6.04 7.49 -25.61
C LEU A 308 -6.88 8.09 -26.76
N THR A 309 -8.19 8.23 -26.57
CA THR A 309 -9.05 8.85 -27.56
C THR A 309 -8.74 10.34 -27.75
N THR A 310 -8.56 11.08 -26.64
CA THR A 310 -8.33 12.53 -26.70
C THR A 310 -6.95 12.87 -27.23
N VAL A 311 -5.91 12.13 -26.81
CA VAL A 311 -4.52 12.46 -27.15
C VAL A 311 -4.08 11.91 -28.49
N TYR A 312 -4.55 10.68 -28.82
CA TYR A 312 -4.05 9.92 -29.96
C TYR A 312 -5.15 9.58 -31.00
N GLY A 313 -6.41 9.98 -30.75
CA GLY A 313 -7.52 9.58 -31.60
C GLY A 313 -7.81 8.06 -31.59
N PHE A 314 -7.25 7.35 -30.60
CA PHE A 314 -7.29 5.89 -30.53
C PHE A 314 -8.49 5.41 -29.72
N SER A 315 -9.42 4.73 -30.38
CA SER A 315 -10.72 4.38 -29.78
C SER A 315 -10.94 2.88 -29.54
N SER A 316 -9.94 2.01 -29.72
CA SER A 316 -10.08 0.58 -29.48
C SER A 316 -10.08 0.24 -27.99
N TRP A 317 -10.97 -0.66 -27.58
CA TRP A 317 -11.04 -1.17 -26.20
C TRP A 317 -10.16 -2.40 -25.98
N ALA A 318 -9.92 -3.21 -27.00
CA ALA A 318 -9.22 -4.48 -26.87
C ALA A 318 -7.82 -4.36 -26.22
N PRO A 319 -6.97 -3.38 -26.60
CA PRO A 319 -5.68 -3.19 -25.93
C PRO A 319 -5.80 -2.78 -24.47
N ILE A 320 -6.80 -1.96 -24.11
CA ILE A 320 -7.04 -1.52 -22.74
C ILE A 320 -7.42 -2.71 -21.86
N VAL A 321 -8.33 -3.54 -22.34
CA VAL A 321 -8.75 -4.77 -21.64
C VAL A 321 -7.58 -5.74 -21.50
N LEU A 322 -6.81 -5.97 -22.59
CA LEU A 322 -5.64 -6.85 -22.56
C LEU A 322 -4.59 -6.37 -21.57
N TRP A 323 -4.26 -5.06 -21.60
CA TRP A 323 -3.35 -4.43 -20.65
C TRP A 323 -3.82 -4.63 -19.23
N ARG A 324 -5.11 -4.40 -18.94
CA ARG A 324 -5.66 -4.54 -17.60
C ARG A 324 -5.61 -5.99 -17.11
N ILE A 325 -5.92 -6.95 -17.96
CA ILE A 325 -5.79 -8.37 -17.61
C ILE A 325 -4.32 -8.70 -17.30
N ALA A 326 -3.39 -8.28 -18.15
CA ALA A 326 -1.97 -8.57 -18.00
C ALA A 326 -1.35 -7.92 -16.74
N THR A 327 -1.70 -6.66 -16.44
CA THR A 327 -1.05 -5.88 -15.37
C THR A 327 -1.76 -5.96 -14.02
N TYR A 328 -3.06 -6.25 -14.01
CA TYR A 328 -3.83 -6.29 -12.77
C TYR A 328 -4.30 -7.69 -12.41
N GLN A 329 -5.03 -8.39 -13.29
CA GLN A 329 -5.62 -9.70 -12.96
C GLN A 329 -4.54 -10.77 -12.78
N VAL A 330 -3.50 -10.77 -13.62
CA VAL A 330 -2.37 -11.69 -13.49
C VAL A 330 -1.61 -11.42 -12.17
N LEU A 331 -1.33 -10.15 -11.84
CA LEU A 331 -0.69 -9.81 -10.56
C LEU A 331 -1.54 -10.19 -9.36
N LEU A 332 -2.85 -9.94 -9.44
CA LEU A 332 -3.79 -10.32 -8.39
C LEU A 332 -3.79 -11.83 -8.15
N ALA A 333 -3.72 -12.64 -9.21
CA ALA A 333 -3.63 -14.11 -9.11
C ALA A 333 -2.29 -14.55 -8.50
N ILE A 334 -1.17 -14.04 -8.98
CA ILE A 334 0.18 -14.39 -8.47
C ILE A 334 0.30 -14.01 -6.99
N THR A 335 -0.04 -12.77 -6.65
CA THR A 335 0.07 -12.27 -5.28
C THR A 335 -0.92 -12.94 -4.34
N GLY A 336 -2.11 -13.33 -4.84
CA GLY A 336 -3.12 -14.07 -4.11
C GLY A 336 -2.65 -15.47 -3.70
N ILE A 337 -1.99 -16.19 -4.60
CA ILE A 337 -1.36 -17.49 -4.28
C ILE A 337 -0.34 -17.32 -3.15
N VAL A 338 0.53 -16.32 -3.26
CA VAL A 338 1.55 -16.04 -2.22
C VAL A 338 0.90 -15.64 -0.90
N PHE A 339 -0.19 -14.85 -0.93
CA PHE A 339 -0.95 -14.47 0.26
C PHE A 339 -1.54 -15.69 0.99
N ILE A 340 -2.09 -16.65 0.27
CA ILE A 340 -2.59 -17.90 0.86
C ILE A 340 -1.47 -18.65 1.58
N PHE A 341 -0.28 -18.75 0.97
CA PHE A 341 0.90 -19.36 1.62
C PHE A 341 1.36 -18.57 2.84
N PHE A 342 1.35 -17.25 2.77
CA PHE A 342 1.69 -16.37 3.89
C PHE A 342 0.77 -16.61 5.09
N VAL A 343 -0.55 -16.63 4.88
CA VAL A 343 -1.54 -16.88 5.94
C VAL A 343 -1.39 -18.27 6.53
N ARG A 344 -1.26 -19.31 5.68
CA ARG A 344 -1.05 -20.68 6.15
C ARG A 344 0.20 -20.86 7.01
N LYS A 345 1.27 -20.14 6.67
CA LYS A 345 2.52 -20.17 7.46
C LYS A 345 2.35 -19.47 8.80
N ALA A 346 1.64 -18.34 8.84
CA ALA A 346 1.34 -17.61 10.06
C ALA A 346 0.51 -18.46 11.04
N THR A 347 -0.54 -19.16 10.55
CA THR A 347 -1.39 -20.00 11.38
C THR A 347 -0.73 -21.29 11.89
N ARG A 348 0.22 -21.88 11.12
CA ARG A 348 0.97 -23.07 11.57
C ARG A 348 2.01 -22.77 12.64
N GLY A 349 2.53 -21.55 12.69
CA GLY A 349 3.43 -21.09 13.77
C GLY A 349 2.71 -21.08 15.12
N SER A 350 1.44 -20.66 15.14
CA SER A 350 0.57 -20.57 16.31
C SER A 350 0.37 -21.89 17.05
N ASN A 351 0.20 -22.98 16.31
CA ASN A 351 -0.11 -24.29 16.91
C ASN A 351 1.13 -25.01 17.47
N LYS A 352 2.33 -24.46 17.37
CA LYS A 352 3.57 -25.12 17.82
C LYS A 352 4.12 -24.64 19.16
N THR A 353 3.53 -23.60 19.76
CA THR A 353 3.92 -23.18 21.11
C THR A 353 3.19 -24.04 22.13
N PRO A 354 3.87 -24.91 22.91
CA PRO A 354 3.21 -25.64 23.99
C PRO A 354 2.67 -24.63 25.01
N GLN A 355 1.39 -24.77 25.35
CA GLN A 355 0.84 -24.15 26.56
C GLN A 355 1.59 -24.73 27.75
N ASN A 356 2.60 -24.05 28.21
CA ASN A 356 3.19 -24.33 29.53
C ASN A 356 2.24 -23.78 30.57
N THR A 357 1.24 -24.60 30.90
CA THR A 357 0.39 -24.42 32.08
C THR A 357 1.23 -24.65 33.32
N GLY A 358 1.31 -23.65 34.18
CA GLY A 358 1.71 -23.85 35.55
C GLY A 358 2.91 -23.02 36.02
N SER A 359 2.67 -21.78 36.36
CA SER A 359 3.27 -21.16 37.55
C SER A 359 2.36 -20.01 37.99
N GLU A 360 1.60 -20.29 39.06
CA GLU A 360 0.91 -19.27 39.82
C GLU A 360 1.95 -18.31 40.38
N VAL A 361 1.92 -17.08 39.89
CA VAL A 361 2.67 -15.97 40.53
C VAL A 361 1.68 -15.23 41.39
N SER A 362 1.86 -15.34 42.70
CA SER A 362 1.17 -14.59 43.74
C SER A 362 1.35 -13.08 43.52
N VAL A 363 0.24 -12.39 43.28
CA VAL A 363 0.20 -10.92 43.14
C VAL A 363 0.28 -10.31 44.55
N SER A 364 1.43 -9.76 44.87
CA SER A 364 1.59 -8.84 46.00
C SER A 364 0.98 -7.47 45.62
N LYS A 365 -0.06 -7.07 46.34
CA LYS A 365 -0.65 -5.73 46.26
C LYS A 365 0.33 -4.68 46.78
N ALA A 366 0.69 -3.71 45.97
CA ALA A 366 1.28 -2.44 46.42
C ALA A 366 0.29 -1.29 46.21
N PRO A 367 0.20 -0.30 47.10
CA PRO A 367 -0.87 0.69 47.15
C PRO A 367 -0.58 1.95 46.32
N GLY A 368 -1.60 2.40 45.58
CA GLY A 368 -1.97 3.80 45.39
C GLY A 368 -0.97 4.75 44.73
N SER A 369 -1.13 4.93 43.38
CA SER A 369 -0.91 6.24 42.77
C SER A 369 -2.03 6.50 41.78
N THR A 370 -2.73 7.61 41.92
CA THR A 370 -3.95 7.97 41.19
C THR A 370 -3.63 8.49 39.80
N ALA A 371 -4.40 8.04 38.84
CA ALA A 371 -4.36 8.43 37.42
C ALA A 371 -4.51 9.95 37.13
N ALA A 372 -4.71 10.75 38.17
CA ALA A 372 -4.90 12.20 38.08
C ALA A 372 -3.61 12.99 37.80
N GLU A 373 -2.43 12.45 38.14
CA GLU A 373 -1.16 13.19 37.95
C GLU A 373 -0.63 13.20 36.51
N VAL A 374 -1.03 12.25 35.68
CA VAL A 374 -0.54 12.18 34.29
C VAL A 374 -1.32 13.14 33.38
N LEU A 375 -2.49 13.58 33.77
CA LEU A 375 -3.35 14.48 32.97
C LEU A 375 -3.02 15.97 33.11
N SER A 376 -2.15 16.35 34.03
CA SER A 376 -1.82 17.77 34.29
C SER A 376 -0.67 18.34 33.44
N TYR A 377 -0.04 17.53 32.57
CA TYR A 377 1.13 17.94 31.75
C TYR A 377 0.81 18.06 30.25
N HIS A 378 -0.48 18.16 29.87
CA HIS A 378 -0.82 18.37 28.45
C HIS A 378 -1.76 19.55 28.23
#